data_d60d0c5f23523a70aec0d41abed66cf1
#
_entry.id   d60d0c5f23523a70aec0d41abed66cf1
#
_cell.length_a   1.000
_cell.length_b   1.000
_cell.length_c   1.000
_cell.angle_alpha   90.00
_cell.angle_beta   90.00
_cell.angle_gamma   90.00
#
_symmetry.space_group_name_H-M   'P 1'
#
loop_
_entity.id
_entity.type
_entity.pdbx_description
1 polymer ?
#
loop_
_entity_poly.entity_id
_entity_poly.type
_entity_poly.pdbx_seq_one_letter_code
_entity_poly.pdbx_strand_id
1 'polypeptide(L)'
;MDISVYVASAFSKNNKGGNKAGVVLNEPTLTTTQKMAIAKQLGYAETAFLTESNCADFKLEYFTPKEEVALCGHATIGTFAILMHLNKIHKSRYTIETNSGVLTITIKEDTIFMEQNQPTFYDTIPANKLTGCFDLNLLNTNYPIQIVSTGLKDILIPVKSEADLYALEPNFEEVKKVSKHYEVVGMHLYTFNVDRIICRNFAPLYDINEEAATGTSNGALACYLYKNHYLRKENYVFEQGYSLHSPSEIFVNLVISNKDEIEKVYVGGKGYYCEMQELSLK
;
A
#
# COMPACT_ATOMS: atom_id res chain seq x y z
N MET A 1 9.26 5.58 -30.54
CA MET A 1 7.98 6.15 -30.08
C MET A 1 8.25 6.81 -28.75
N ASP A 2 7.90 8.09 -28.60
CA ASP A 2 8.13 8.81 -27.34
C ASP A 2 6.84 8.77 -26.52
N ILE A 3 6.99 8.47 -25.23
CA ILE A 3 5.87 8.27 -24.29
C ILE A 3 6.06 9.23 -23.12
N SER A 4 5.05 10.05 -22.85
CA SER A 4 5.00 10.91 -21.67
C SER A 4 4.60 10.11 -20.44
N VAL A 5 5.45 10.04 -19.45
CA VAL A 5 5.20 9.37 -18.17
C VAL A 5 5.20 10.38 -17.05
N TYR A 6 4.11 10.44 -16.32
CA TYR A 6 4.01 11.21 -15.10
C TYR A 6 4.55 10.40 -13.91
N VAL A 7 5.20 11.04 -12.98
CA VAL A 7 5.62 10.44 -11.70
C VAL A 7 4.81 11.09 -10.60
N ALA A 8 4.14 10.26 -9.82
CA ALA A 8 3.43 10.69 -8.62
C ALA A 8 3.98 9.97 -7.39
N SER A 9 3.91 10.63 -6.23
CA SER A 9 4.14 9.97 -4.95
C SER A 9 2.81 9.86 -4.19
N ALA A 10 2.42 8.64 -3.87
CA ALA A 10 1.20 8.32 -3.14
C ALA A 10 1.47 8.21 -1.63
N PHE A 11 0.45 8.42 -0.79
CA PHE A 11 0.55 8.40 0.67
C PHE A 11 1.54 9.43 1.22
N SER A 12 1.72 10.54 0.54
CA SER A 12 2.66 11.57 0.95
C SER A 12 2.23 12.28 2.24
N LYS A 13 3.21 12.65 3.04
CA LYS A 13 3.01 13.50 4.22
C LYS A 13 3.46 14.93 3.90
N ASN A 14 2.51 15.88 3.86
CA ASN A 14 2.79 17.29 3.56
C ASN A 14 3.54 17.50 2.22
N ASN A 15 3.12 16.81 1.16
CA ASN A 15 3.75 16.81 -0.18
C ASN A 15 5.24 16.41 -0.16
N LYS A 16 5.60 15.52 0.75
CA LYS A 16 6.95 14.94 0.86
C LYS A 16 6.84 13.43 1.09
N GLY A 17 7.90 12.72 0.76
CA GLY A 17 7.94 11.27 0.93
C GLY A 17 6.89 10.54 0.11
N GLY A 18 6.26 9.54 0.70
CA GLY A 18 5.31 8.68 0.03
C GLY A 18 5.96 7.54 -0.75
N ASN A 19 5.14 6.81 -1.49
CA ASN A 19 5.56 5.72 -2.38
C ASN A 19 5.37 6.15 -3.84
N LYS A 20 6.45 6.16 -4.62
CA LYS A 20 6.45 6.65 -6.01
C LYS A 20 5.93 5.59 -6.97
N ALA A 21 5.18 6.04 -7.98
CA ALA A 21 4.76 5.25 -9.13
C ALA A 21 4.85 6.05 -10.42
N GLY A 22 5.12 5.37 -11.53
CA GLY A 22 4.91 5.90 -12.87
C GLY A 22 3.44 5.87 -13.25
N VAL A 23 2.98 6.82 -14.03
CA VAL A 23 1.61 6.90 -14.55
C VAL A 23 1.64 7.27 -16.04
N VAL A 24 1.13 6.41 -16.89
CA VAL A 24 0.96 6.64 -18.32
C VAL A 24 -0.52 6.84 -18.60
N LEU A 25 -0.86 7.92 -19.30
CA LEU A 25 -2.25 8.30 -19.60
C LEU A 25 -2.56 8.11 -21.09
N ASN A 26 -3.65 7.36 -21.36
CA ASN A 26 -4.28 7.27 -22.69
C ASN A 26 -3.35 6.78 -23.83
N GLU A 27 -2.55 5.75 -23.54
CA GLU A 27 -1.72 5.05 -24.56
C GLU A 27 -2.27 3.62 -24.79
N PRO A 28 -3.42 3.47 -25.46
CA PRO A 28 -4.11 2.17 -25.57
C PRO A 28 -3.38 1.17 -26.47
N THR A 29 -2.43 1.63 -27.28
CA THR A 29 -1.71 0.81 -28.28
C THR A 29 -0.47 0.11 -27.71
N LEU A 30 -0.09 0.38 -26.45
CA LEU A 30 1.09 -0.23 -25.84
C LEU A 30 0.85 -1.72 -25.58
N THR A 31 1.76 -2.55 -26.07
CA THR A 31 1.79 -3.99 -25.75
C THR A 31 2.26 -4.21 -24.31
N THR A 32 1.92 -5.38 -23.74
CA THR A 32 2.41 -5.83 -22.42
C THR A 32 3.94 -5.72 -22.30
N THR A 33 4.67 -6.12 -23.34
CA THR A 33 6.13 -6.02 -23.36
C THR A 33 6.61 -4.57 -23.28
N GLN A 34 5.95 -3.65 -23.97
CA GLN A 34 6.29 -2.22 -23.92
C GLN A 34 5.97 -1.61 -22.56
N LYS A 35 4.83 -1.97 -21.95
CA LYS A 35 4.46 -1.53 -20.58
C LYS A 35 5.49 -1.99 -19.54
N MET A 36 5.93 -3.26 -19.60
CA MET A 36 7.01 -3.76 -18.75
C MET A 36 8.34 -3.05 -19.00
N ALA A 37 8.67 -2.74 -20.27
CA ALA A 37 9.88 -1.99 -20.60
C ALA A 37 9.87 -0.57 -20.03
N ILE A 38 8.71 0.12 -20.08
CA ILE A 38 8.51 1.44 -19.45
C ILE A 38 8.71 1.32 -17.92
N ALA A 39 8.04 0.35 -17.26
CA ALA A 39 8.17 0.13 -15.83
C ALA A 39 9.62 -0.13 -15.42
N LYS A 40 10.35 -0.93 -16.22
CA LYS A 40 11.78 -1.22 -16.00
C LYS A 40 12.65 0.02 -16.16
N GLN A 41 12.38 0.86 -17.16
CA GLN A 41 13.17 2.07 -17.41
C GLN A 41 12.97 3.12 -16.32
N LEU A 42 11.77 3.23 -15.74
CA LEU A 42 11.44 4.12 -14.63
C LEU A 42 12.08 3.67 -13.31
N GLY A 43 12.18 2.35 -13.08
CA GLY A 43 12.80 1.78 -11.88
C GLY A 43 11.98 1.91 -10.60
N TYR A 44 10.69 2.28 -10.69
CA TYR A 44 9.76 2.20 -9.58
C TYR A 44 9.20 0.79 -9.43
N ALA A 45 8.62 0.47 -8.28
CA ALA A 45 8.04 -0.84 -8.04
C ALA A 45 6.94 -1.16 -9.07
N GLU A 46 6.01 -0.22 -9.30
CA GLU A 46 4.96 -0.35 -10.31
C GLU A 46 4.78 0.93 -11.12
N THR A 47 4.24 0.73 -12.33
CA THR A 47 3.75 1.78 -13.22
C THR A 47 2.29 1.49 -13.58
N ALA A 48 1.43 2.48 -13.43
CA ALA A 48 0.03 2.42 -13.82
C ALA A 48 -0.17 2.91 -15.26
N PHE A 49 -1.00 2.22 -16.01
CA PHE A 49 -1.44 2.58 -17.36
C PHE A 49 -2.94 2.80 -17.35
N LEU A 50 -3.36 4.05 -17.54
CA LEU A 50 -4.76 4.44 -17.56
C LEU A 50 -5.26 4.52 -19.00
N THR A 51 -6.36 3.85 -19.27
CA THR A 51 -7.07 3.87 -20.56
C THR A 51 -8.58 4.00 -20.35
N GLU A 52 -9.34 4.07 -21.45
CA GLU A 52 -10.80 4.03 -21.43
C GLU A 52 -11.29 2.65 -21.00
N SER A 53 -12.45 2.59 -20.34
CA SER A 53 -13.15 1.37 -19.96
C SER A 53 -14.56 1.35 -20.57
N ASN A 54 -15.07 0.17 -20.85
CA ASN A 54 -16.46 -0.04 -21.30
C ASN A 54 -17.43 -0.26 -20.11
N CYS A 55 -16.92 -0.46 -18.90
CA CYS A 55 -17.74 -0.82 -17.71
C CYS A 55 -17.46 0.05 -16.48
N ALA A 56 -16.48 0.96 -16.56
CA ALA A 56 -16.08 1.86 -15.48
C ALA A 56 -15.73 3.24 -16.03
N ASP A 57 -15.45 4.22 -15.16
CA ASP A 57 -14.98 5.54 -15.58
C ASP A 57 -13.59 5.46 -16.24
N PHE A 58 -12.73 4.54 -15.78
CA PHE A 58 -11.39 4.30 -16.31
C PHE A 58 -11.02 2.82 -16.21
N LYS A 59 -10.05 2.39 -17.05
CA LYS A 59 -9.33 1.13 -16.90
C LYS A 59 -7.92 1.41 -16.40
N LEU A 60 -7.46 0.68 -15.39
CA LEU A 60 -6.10 0.72 -14.86
C LEU A 60 -5.44 -0.65 -14.93
N GLU A 61 -4.29 -0.68 -15.55
CA GLU A 61 -3.39 -1.83 -15.59
C GLU A 61 -2.10 -1.46 -14.86
N TYR A 62 -1.51 -2.40 -14.12
CA TYR A 62 -0.33 -2.14 -13.30
C TYR A 62 0.79 -3.09 -13.69
N PHE A 63 1.97 -2.55 -13.97
CA PHE A 63 3.12 -3.33 -14.39
C PHE A 63 4.32 -3.08 -13.48
N THR A 64 4.91 -4.19 -13.02
CA THR A 64 6.27 -4.23 -12.53
C THR A 64 7.24 -4.35 -13.72
N PRO A 65 8.57 -4.24 -13.51
CA PRO A 65 9.54 -4.58 -14.55
C PRO A 65 9.47 -6.01 -15.09
N LYS A 66 8.77 -6.92 -14.40
CA LYS A 66 8.76 -8.37 -14.69
C LYS A 66 7.41 -8.88 -15.17
N GLU A 67 6.31 -8.32 -14.67
CA GLU A 67 4.96 -8.86 -14.89
C GLU A 67 3.88 -7.81 -14.66
N GLU A 68 2.67 -8.12 -15.11
CA GLU A 68 1.46 -7.41 -14.76
C GLU A 68 0.96 -7.87 -13.40
N VAL A 69 0.54 -6.93 -12.53
CA VAL A 69 -0.10 -7.22 -11.24
C VAL A 69 -1.57 -6.81 -11.28
N ALA A 70 -2.41 -7.58 -10.61
CA ALA A 70 -3.86 -7.41 -10.70
C ALA A 70 -4.37 -6.11 -10.07
N LEU A 71 -3.66 -5.57 -9.08
CA LEU A 71 -4.00 -4.34 -8.37
C LEU A 71 -2.76 -3.75 -7.69
N CYS A 72 -2.69 -2.41 -7.68
CA CYS A 72 -1.66 -1.67 -6.95
C CYS A 72 -2.25 -0.41 -6.32
N GLY A 73 -2.31 -0.37 -4.96
CA GLY A 73 -2.95 0.72 -4.23
C GLY A 73 -2.24 2.06 -4.40
N HIS A 74 -0.90 2.10 -4.23
CA HIS A 74 -0.16 3.36 -4.33
C HIS A 74 -0.13 3.90 -5.77
N ALA A 75 -0.03 3.03 -6.77
CA ALA A 75 -0.09 3.46 -8.17
C ALA A 75 -1.50 3.98 -8.55
N THR A 76 -2.58 3.43 -7.95
CA THR A 76 -3.94 3.96 -8.10
C THR A 76 -4.05 5.37 -7.51
N ILE A 77 -3.61 5.56 -6.26
CA ILE A 77 -3.62 6.89 -5.61
C ILE A 77 -2.75 7.87 -6.40
N GLY A 78 -1.57 7.45 -6.86
CA GLY A 78 -0.69 8.24 -7.72
C GLY A 78 -1.39 8.67 -9.01
N THR A 79 -2.11 7.75 -9.67
CA THR A 79 -2.87 8.05 -10.90
C THR A 79 -3.93 9.12 -10.65
N PHE A 80 -4.72 8.99 -9.60
CA PHE A 80 -5.74 9.98 -9.27
C PHE A 80 -5.15 11.32 -8.85
N ALA A 81 -3.99 11.33 -8.17
CA ALA A 81 -3.25 12.57 -7.89
C ALA A 81 -2.80 13.29 -9.18
N ILE A 82 -2.33 12.54 -10.20
CA ILE A 82 -2.03 13.12 -11.53
C ILE A 82 -3.30 13.65 -12.21
N LEU A 83 -4.39 12.89 -12.19
CA LEU A 83 -5.64 13.34 -12.79
C LEU A 83 -6.19 14.61 -12.12
N MET A 84 -6.06 14.74 -10.78
CA MET A 84 -6.39 15.96 -10.04
C MET A 84 -5.46 17.12 -10.46
N HIS A 85 -4.15 16.89 -10.48
CA HIS A 85 -3.16 17.89 -10.89
C HIS A 85 -3.43 18.45 -12.29
N LEU A 86 -3.84 17.58 -13.22
CA LEU A 86 -4.17 17.93 -14.61
C LEU A 86 -5.61 18.46 -14.79
N ASN A 87 -6.37 18.64 -13.71
CA ASN A 87 -7.78 19.02 -13.72
C ASN A 87 -8.65 18.14 -14.66
N LYS A 88 -8.37 16.83 -14.69
CA LYS A 88 -9.10 15.86 -15.54
C LYS A 88 -10.24 15.15 -14.82
N ILE A 89 -10.40 15.37 -13.52
CA ILE A 89 -11.47 14.77 -12.72
C ILE A 89 -12.22 15.84 -11.91
N HIS A 90 -13.57 15.66 -11.82
CA HIS A 90 -14.47 16.66 -11.26
C HIS A 90 -15.55 16.06 -10.34
N LYS A 91 -15.55 14.73 -10.17
CA LYS A 91 -16.50 14.01 -9.31
C LYS A 91 -15.79 13.63 -7.98
N SER A 92 -16.57 13.42 -6.94
CA SER A 92 -16.08 12.85 -5.67
C SER A 92 -15.99 11.31 -5.68
N ARG A 93 -16.52 10.65 -6.73
CA ARG A 93 -16.54 9.20 -6.84
C ARG A 93 -16.30 8.77 -8.28
N TYR A 94 -15.40 7.80 -8.45
CA TYR A 94 -15.06 7.17 -9.72
C TYR A 94 -15.06 5.65 -9.57
N THR A 95 -15.20 4.95 -10.69
CA THR A 95 -14.98 3.52 -10.81
C THR A 95 -13.78 3.24 -11.68
N ILE A 96 -12.99 2.24 -11.32
CA ILE A 96 -11.86 1.75 -12.12
C ILE A 96 -12.03 0.27 -12.41
N GLU A 97 -11.87 -0.11 -13.66
CA GLU A 97 -11.72 -1.50 -14.09
C GLU A 97 -10.26 -1.93 -13.88
N THR A 98 -10.04 -3.04 -13.19
CA THR A 98 -8.72 -3.65 -12.97
C THR A 98 -8.80 -5.15 -13.17
N ASN A 99 -7.68 -5.86 -13.19
CA ASN A 99 -7.67 -7.32 -13.22
C ASN A 99 -8.22 -7.97 -11.93
N SER A 100 -8.38 -7.18 -10.84
CA SER A 100 -9.07 -7.60 -9.61
C SER A 100 -10.57 -7.30 -9.62
N GLY A 101 -11.11 -6.77 -10.72
CA GLY A 101 -12.51 -6.36 -10.87
C GLY A 101 -12.69 -4.84 -10.87
N VAL A 102 -13.95 -4.43 -10.78
CA VAL A 102 -14.32 -3.00 -10.73
C VAL A 102 -14.28 -2.50 -9.30
N LEU A 103 -13.46 -1.48 -9.06
CA LEU A 103 -13.26 -0.88 -7.74
C LEU A 103 -13.80 0.55 -7.71
N THR A 104 -14.21 1.00 -6.53
CA THR A 104 -14.63 2.38 -6.30
C THR A 104 -13.52 3.18 -5.67
N ILE A 105 -13.26 4.35 -6.26
CA ILE A 105 -12.37 5.38 -5.73
C ILE A 105 -13.24 6.53 -5.23
N THR A 106 -13.01 6.97 -4.01
CA THR A 106 -13.69 8.13 -3.42
C THR A 106 -12.66 9.21 -3.13
N ILE A 107 -12.97 10.44 -3.54
CA ILE A 107 -12.11 11.60 -3.30
C ILE A 107 -12.84 12.50 -2.30
N LYS A 108 -12.19 12.76 -1.18
CA LYS A 108 -12.64 13.71 -0.15
C LYS A 108 -11.58 14.80 -0.02
N GLU A 109 -11.92 15.99 -0.45
CA GLU A 109 -10.97 17.11 -0.55
C GLU A 109 -9.78 16.71 -1.45
N ASP A 110 -8.60 16.53 -0.91
CA ASP A 110 -7.37 16.12 -1.59
C ASP A 110 -6.94 14.67 -1.25
N THR A 111 -7.77 13.94 -0.52
CA THR A 111 -7.48 12.57 -0.10
C THR A 111 -8.25 11.57 -0.96
N ILE A 112 -7.53 10.61 -1.51
CA ILE A 112 -8.03 9.57 -2.41
C ILE A 112 -8.17 8.28 -1.61
N PHE A 113 -9.38 7.71 -1.57
CA PHE A 113 -9.71 6.48 -0.85
C PHE A 113 -10.10 5.37 -1.82
N MET A 114 -9.64 4.16 -1.52
CA MET A 114 -9.99 2.92 -2.20
C MET A 114 -10.60 1.93 -1.21
N GLU A 115 -11.73 1.33 -1.56
CA GLU A 115 -12.36 0.27 -0.77
C GLU A 115 -11.48 -0.98 -0.83
N GLN A 116 -11.29 -1.64 0.32
CA GLN A 116 -10.59 -2.90 0.47
C GLN A 116 -11.59 -4.03 0.68
N ASN A 117 -11.14 -5.28 0.57
CA ASN A 117 -11.94 -6.43 0.96
C ASN A 117 -12.23 -6.40 2.47
N GLN A 118 -13.28 -7.09 2.88
CA GLN A 118 -13.53 -7.34 4.30
C GLN A 118 -12.35 -8.06 4.94
N PRO A 119 -12.02 -7.76 6.21
CA PRO A 119 -10.87 -8.35 6.86
C PRO A 119 -11.06 -9.85 7.11
N THR A 120 -10.01 -10.60 6.83
CA THR A 120 -9.87 -12.01 7.22
C THR A 120 -8.77 -12.13 8.26
N PHE A 121 -9.11 -12.71 9.40
CA PHE A 121 -8.18 -12.95 10.51
C PHE A 121 -7.80 -14.42 10.53
N TYR A 122 -6.51 -14.70 10.44
CA TYR A 122 -5.95 -16.04 10.47
C TYR A 122 -5.35 -16.35 11.85
N ASP A 123 -4.67 -17.47 11.97
CA ASP A 123 -4.07 -17.90 13.22
C ASP A 123 -2.96 -16.94 13.71
N THR A 124 -2.76 -16.94 15.01
CA THR A 124 -1.64 -16.25 15.64
C THR A 124 -0.34 -17.02 15.47
N ILE A 125 0.76 -16.32 15.40
CA ILE A 125 2.09 -16.90 15.20
C ILE A 125 2.90 -16.72 16.51
N PRO A 126 3.45 -17.80 17.11
CA PRO A 126 4.38 -17.66 18.24
C PRO A 126 5.65 -16.90 17.82
N ALA A 127 6.13 -15.98 18.67
CA ALA A 127 7.29 -15.14 18.35
C ALA A 127 8.55 -15.94 17.97
N ASN A 128 8.75 -17.12 18.54
CA ASN A 128 9.89 -17.99 18.21
C ASN A 128 9.90 -18.48 16.74
N LYS A 129 8.77 -18.41 16.01
CA LYS A 129 8.71 -18.68 14.56
C LYS A 129 9.34 -17.59 13.71
N LEU A 130 9.63 -16.43 14.30
CA LEU A 130 10.33 -15.31 13.67
C LEU A 130 11.82 -15.26 14.04
N THR A 131 12.34 -16.31 14.68
CA THR A 131 13.76 -16.40 15.05
C THR A 131 14.64 -16.25 13.82
N GLY A 132 15.62 -15.37 13.90
CA GLY A 132 16.55 -15.07 12.80
C GLY A 132 16.06 -13.94 11.87
N CYS A 133 14.80 -13.55 11.90
CA CYS A 133 14.31 -12.40 11.11
C CYS A 133 14.82 -11.07 11.66
N PHE A 134 14.85 -10.92 12.98
CA PHE A 134 15.29 -9.73 13.74
C PHE A 134 15.40 -10.07 15.22
N ASP A 135 15.85 -9.11 16.04
CA ASP A 135 15.92 -9.29 17.51
C ASP A 135 14.50 -9.35 18.11
N LEU A 136 14.12 -10.53 18.61
CA LEU A 136 12.81 -10.77 19.22
C LEU A 136 12.62 -10.04 20.55
N ASN A 137 13.70 -9.56 21.21
CA ASN A 137 13.58 -8.77 22.43
C ASN A 137 12.95 -7.39 22.20
N LEU A 138 12.90 -6.91 20.97
CA LEU A 138 12.25 -5.65 20.58
C LEU A 138 10.72 -5.79 20.46
N LEU A 139 10.19 -7.01 20.39
CA LEU A 139 8.77 -7.26 20.20
C LEU A 139 7.96 -6.98 21.47
N ASN A 140 6.75 -6.48 21.28
CA ASN A 140 5.78 -6.25 22.34
C ASN A 140 4.92 -7.51 22.54
N THR A 141 5.20 -8.27 23.57
CA THR A 141 4.52 -9.53 23.88
C THR A 141 3.11 -9.38 24.44
N ASN A 142 2.64 -8.14 24.70
CA ASN A 142 1.28 -7.88 25.17
C ASN A 142 0.24 -8.03 24.06
N TYR A 143 0.66 -8.04 22.80
CA TYR A 143 -0.21 -8.15 21.62
C TYR A 143 0.22 -9.36 20.80
N PRO A 144 -0.72 -10.19 20.32
CA PRO A 144 -0.37 -11.36 19.51
C PRO A 144 0.14 -10.96 18.12
N ILE A 145 1.11 -11.71 17.63
CA ILE A 145 1.49 -11.67 16.23
C ILE A 145 0.42 -12.45 15.46
N GLN A 146 -0.18 -11.84 14.45
CA GLN A 146 -1.30 -12.44 13.72
C GLN A 146 -1.20 -12.17 12.23
N ILE A 147 -1.62 -13.13 11.41
CA ILE A 147 -1.83 -12.94 9.99
C ILE A 147 -3.22 -12.32 9.78
N VAL A 148 -3.27 -11.19 9.07
CA VAL A 148 -4.52 -10.50 8.72
C VAL A 148 -4.46 -10.08 7.25
N SER A 149 -5.62 -10.06 6.58
CA SER A 149 -5.75 -9.64 5.19
C SER A 149 -6.95 -8.73 4.99
N THR A 150 -6.79 -7.69 4.21
CA THR A 150 -7.89 -6.93 3.57
C THR A 150 -7.77 -6.96 2.04
N GLY A 151 -7.09 -7.99 1.53
CA GLY A 151 -6.80 -8.22 0.12
C GLY A 151 -5.52 -9.05 -0.02
N LEU A 152 -4.44 -8.58 0.59
CA LEU A 152 -3.17 -9.30 0.70
C LEU A 152 -2.93 -9.68 2.16
N LYS A 153 -2.33 -10.85 2.39
CA LYS A 153 -2.01 -11.35 3.74
C LYS A 153 -0.68 -10.78 4.20
N ASP A 154 -0.64 -10.22 5.41
CA ASP A 154 0.59 -9.81 6.09
C ASP A 154 0.65 -10.36 7.51
N ILE A 155 1.86 -10.57 8.02
CA ILE A 155 2.10 -10.87 9.43
C ILE A 155 2.18 -9.53 10.17
N LEU A 156 1.21 -9.24 11.03
CA LEU A 156 1.21 -8.05 11.89
C LEU A 156 2.03 -8.30 13.14
N ILE A 157 3.07 -7.50 13.36
CA ILE A 157 4.07 -7.73 14.41
C ILE A 157 4.18 -6.50 15.31
N PRO A 158 3.73 -6.61 16.58
CA PRO A 158 3.83 -5.51 17.54
C PRO A 158 5.26 -5.32 18.04
N VAL A 159 5.73 -4.08 18.09
CA VAL A 159 7.05 -3.66 18.62
C VAL A 159 6.84 -2.78 19.83
N LYS A 160 7.76 -2.81 20.80
CA LYS A 160 7.60 -2.16 22.11
C LYS A 160 7.50 -0.65 22.03
N SER A 161 8.34 -0.02 21.20
CA SER A 161 8.42 1.43 21.10
C SER A 161 8.85 1.88 19.69
N GLU A 162 8.72 3.17 19.42
CA GLU A 162 9.21 3.79 18.19
C GLU A 162 10.74 3.65 18.07
N ALA A 163 11.47 3.79 19.19
CA ALA A 163 12.92 3.60 19.19
C ALA A 163 13.31 2.16 18.84
N ASP A 164 12.60 1.17 19.39
CA ASP A 164 12.81 -0.25 19.07
C ASP A 164 12.46 -0.56 17.62
N LEU A 165 11.39 0.06 17.09
CA LEU A 165 10.98 -0.12 15.69
C LEU A 165 12.06 0.38 14.71
N TYR A 166 12.69 1.52 15.01
CA TYR A 166 13.77 2.06 14.19
C TYR A 166 15.10 1.34 14.39
N ALA A 167 15.38 0.83 15.59
CA ALA A 167 16.59 0.06 15.87
C ALA A 167 16.55 -1.36 15.30
N LEU A 168 15.37 -1.84 14.89
CA LEU A 168 15.20 -3.18 14.36
C LEU A 168 15.90 -3.33 12.99
N GLU A 169 16.85 -4.26 12.94
CA GLU A 169 17.59 -4.64 11.72
C GLU A 169 17.04 -5.96 11.17
N PRO A 170 16.36 -5.98 10.01
CA PRO A 170 15.79 -7.18 9.44
C PRO A 170 16.84 -8.01 8.70
N ASN A 171 16.82 -9.33 8.92
CA ASN A 171 17.44 -10.28 8.01
C ASN A 171 16.46 -10.64 6.90
N PHE A 172 16.58 -9.98 5.76
CA PHE A 172 15.62 -10.12 4.66
C PHE A 172 15.55 -11.53 4.08
N GLU A 173 16.62 -12.33 4.14
CA GLU A 173 16.59 -13.72 3.70
C GLU A 173 15.72 -14.58 4.62
N GLU A 174 15.79 -14.39 5.94
CA GLU A 174 14.93 -15.10 6.87
C GLU A 174 13.48 -14.58 6.81
N VAL A 175 13.27 -13.26 6.67
CA VAL A 175 11.94 -12.67 6.44
C VAL A 175 11.31 -13.29 5.18
N LYS A 176 12.06 -13.43 4.09
CA LYS A 176 11.61 -14.07 2.83
C LYS A 176 11.19 -15.52 3.04
N LYS A 177 11.98 -16.31 3.78
CA LYS A 177 11.66 -17.72 4.08
C LYS A 177 10.38 -17.85 4.91
N VAL A 178 10.25 -17.03 5.95
CA VAL A 178 9.07 -17.03 6.81
C VAL A 178 7.83 -16.56 6.03
N SER A 179 7.94 -15.51 5.22
CA SER A 179 6.84 -15.03 4.37
C SER A 179 6.36 -16.11 3.40
N LYS A 180 7.29 -16.83 2.78
CA LYS A 180 6.98 -17.95 1.91
C LYS A 180 6.31 -19.11 2.66
N HIS A 181 6.77 -19.44 3.87
CA HIS A 181 6.23 -20.52 4.69
C HIS A 181 4.78 -20.28 5.09
N TYR A 182 4.42 -19.03 5.43
CA TYR A 182 3.08 -18.64 5.83
C TYR A 182 2.20 -18.17 4.66
N GLU A 183 2.73 -18.18 3.43
CA GLU A 183 2.03 -17.71 2.23
C GLU A 183 1.49 -16.28 2.39
N VAL A 184 2.34 -15.40 2.91
CA VAL A 184 2.07 -13.97 3.11
C VAL A 184 2.93 -13.10 2.20
N VAL A 185 2.51 -11.86 1.96
CA VAL A 185 3.32 -10.89 1.20
C VAL A 185 4.56 -10.51 1.98
N GLY A 186 4.39 -10.22 3.27
CA GLY A 186 5.49 -9.80 4.10
C GLY A 186 5.16 -9.65 5.57
N MET A 187 5.95 -8.85 6.24
CA MET A 187 5.84 -8.55 7.66
C MET A 187 5.59 -7.06 7.85
N HIS A 188 4.49 -6.75 8.53
CA HIS A 188 4.11 -5.38 8.87
C HIS A 188 4.30 -5.14 10.37
N LEU A 189 5.40 -4.47 10.70
CA LEU A 189 5.77 -4.15 12.06
C LEU A 189 5.14 -2.83 12.48
N TYR A 190 4.64 -2.76 13.70
CA TYR A 190 3.99 -1.55 14.18
C TYR A 190 4.24 -1.31 15.67
N THR A 191 4.19 -0.05 16.03
CA THR A 191 4.03 0.41 17.42
C THR A 191 2.97 1.51 17.47
N PHE A 192 2.31 1.67 18.60
CA PHE A 192 1.32 2.72 18.76
C PHE A 192 1.26 3.26 20.19
N ASN A 193 0.86 4.50 20.30
CA ASN A 193 0.41 5.14 21.50
C ASN A 193 -0.95 5.82 21.24
N VAL A 194 -1.42 6.69 22.13
CA VAL A 194 -2.72 7.36 22.01
C VAL A 194 -2.77 8.25 20.75
N ASP A 195 -1.65 8.86 20.37
CA ASP A 195 -1.58 9.89 19.34
C ASP A 195 -1.10 9.38 17.99
N ARG A 196 -0.20 8.40 17.96
CA ARG A 196 0.52 7.96 16.75
C ARG A 196 0.57 6.45 16.61
N ILE A 197 0.49 6.01 15.36
CA ILE A 197 0.74 4.62 14.96
C ILE A 197 1.83 4.66 13.88
N ILE A 198 2.95 4.01 14.16
CA ILE A 198 4.12 4.03 13.28
C ILE A 198 4.42 2.63 12.83
N CYS A 199 4.71 2.48 11.53
CA CYS A 199 4.86 1.19 10.89
C CYS A 199 6.15 1.10 10.06
N ARG A 200 6.61 -0.15 9.86
CA ARG A 200 7.57 -0.56 8.82
C ARG A 200 7.03 -1.79 8.13
N ASN A 201 7.20 -1.90 6.82
CA ASN A 201 6.74 -3.04 6.05
C ASN A 201 7.89 -3.67 5.26
N PHE A 202 8.05 -4.99 5.37
CA PHE A 202 9.10 -5.77 4.71
C PHE A 202 8.46 -6.84 3.81
N ALA A 203 8.72 -6.77 2.51
CA ALA A 203 8.19 -7.71 1.50
C ALA A 203 9.30 -8.29 0.59
N PRO A 204 10.41 -8.85 1.14
CA PRO A 204 11.54 -9.32 0.35
C PRO A 204 11.20 -10.53 -0.55
N LEU A 205 10.06 -11.19 -0.35
CA LEU A 205 9.54 -12.23 -1.24
C LEU A 205 9.25 -11.69 -2.64
N TYR A 206 8.92 -10.40 -2.74
CA TYR A 206 8.63 -9.67 -3.97
C TYR A 206 9.76 -8.70 -4.38
N ASP A 207 11.00 -8.97 -3.89
CA ASP A 207 12.19 -8.15 -4.13
C ASP A 207 12.09 -6.70 -3.56
N ILE A 208 11.18 -6.48 -2.62
CA ILE A 208 11.01 -5.20 -1.90
C ILE A 208 11.47 -5.40 -0.46
N ASN A 209 12.71 -4.99 -0.15
CA ASN A 209 13.25 -5.15 1.19
C ASN A 209 12.41 -4.38 2.23
N GLU A 210 12.12 -3.12 1.97
CA GLU A 210 11.24 -2.30 2.80
C GLU A 210 10.43 -1.34 1.91
N GLU A 211 9.16 -1.12 2.26
CA GLU A 211 8.24 -0.26 1.51
C GLU A 211 7.94 1.03 2.28
N ALA A 212 7.93 2.17 1.57
CA ALA A 212 7.71 3.48 2.19
C ALA A 212 6.25 3.70 2.62
N ALA A 213 5.29 3.08 1.95
CA ALA A 213 3.87 3.14 2.30
C ALA A 213 3.13 1.92 1.76
N THR A 214 2.40 1.21 2.63
CA THR A 214 1.68 -0.02 2.30
C THR A 214 0.21 0.10 2.71
N GLY A 215 -0.65 0.37 1.75
CA GLY A 215 -2.08 0.59 2.02
C GLY A 215 -2.79 -0.63 2.62
N THR A 216 -2.66 -1.80 1.98
CA THR A 216 -3.32 -3.05 2.39
C THR A 216 -2.93 -3.49 3.80
N SER A 217 -1.64 -3.42 4.14
CA SER A 217 -1.14 -3.82 5.46
C SER A 217 -1.64 -2.89 6.56
N ASN A 218 -1.70 -1.57 6.30
CA ASN A 218 -2.26 -0.60 7.24
C ASN A 218 -3.79 -0.76 7.38
N GLY A 219 -4.50 -1.13 6.30
CA GLY A 219 -5.91 -1.52 6.34
C GLY A 219 -6.15 -2.73 7.25
N ALA A 220 -5.33 -3.78 7.08
CA ALA A 220 -5.35 -4.98 7.92
C ALA A 220 -5.03 -4.64 9.38
N LEU A 221 -4.05 -3.78 9.64
CA LEU A 221 -3.67 -3.34 10.99
C LEU A 221 -4.80 -2.56 11.68
N ALA A 222 -5.49 -1.66 10.98
CA ALA A 222 -6.65 -0.95 11.53
C ALA A 222 -7.74 -1.92 12.00
N CYS A 223 -8.05 -2.92 11.16
CA CYS A 223 -9.02 -3.96 11.49
C CYS A 223 -8.58 -4.80 12.70
N TYR A 224 -7.31 -5.14 12.78
CA TYR A 224 -6.73 -5.88 13.89
C TYR A 224 -6.82 -5.08 15.20
N LEU A 225 -6.43 -3.81 15.19
CA LEU A 225 -6.50 -2.94 16.36
C LEU A 225 -7.94 -2.72 16.84
N TYR A 226 -8.88 -2.56 15.91
CA TYR A 226 -10.29 -2.41 16.22
C TYR A 226 -10.88 -3.68 16.83
N LYS A 227 -10.75 -4.82 16.13
CA LYS A 227 -11.36 -6.09 16.53
C LYS A 227 -10.88 -6.58 17.90
N ASN A 228 -9.60 -6.41 18.20
CA ASN A 228 -9.02 -6.84 19.46
C ASN A 228 -9.14 -5.80 20.59
N HIS A 229 -9.85 -4.70 20.36
CA HIS A 229 -10.05 -3.60 21.31
C HIS A 229 -8.76 -2.92 21.83
N TYR A 230 -7.64 -3.02 21.07
CA TYR A 230 -6.37 -2.41 21.47
C TYR A 230 -6.35 -0.90 21.23
N LEU A 231 -6.96 -0.45 20.13
CA LEU A 231 -7.17 0.96 19.81
C LEU A 231 -8.46 1.07 18.97
N ARG A 232 -9.59 1.35 19.61
CA ARG A 232 -10.90 1.41 18.96
C ARG A 232 -11.19 2.78 18.39
N LYS A 233 -10.96 2.91 17.10
CA LYS A 233 -11.28 4.10 16.29
C LYS A 233 -11.94 3.65 14.99
N GLU A 234 -12.78 4.50 14.40
CA GLU A 234 -13.29 4.30 13.03
C GLU A 234 -12.33 4.91 11.99
N ASN A 235 -11.58 5.93 12.39
CA ASN A 235 -10.63 6.64 11.55
C ASN A 235 -9.23 6.52 12.14
N TYR A 236 -8.30 5.98 11.35
CA TYR A 236 -6.90 5.80 11.72
C TYR A 236 -6.01 6.61 10.80
N VAL A 237 -4.90 7.05 11.36
CA VAL A 237 -3.76 7.63 10.62
C VAL A 237 -2.52 6.83 10.98
N PHE A 238 -1.91 6.24 9.97
CA PHE A 238 -0.67 5.47 10.10
C PHE A 238 0.48 6.26 9.49
N GLU A 239 1.62 6.20 10.12
CA GLU A 239 2.86 6.78 9.62
C GLU A 239 3.85 5.66 9.27
N GLN A 240 4.50 5.75 8.09
CA GLN A 240 5.43 4.75 7.59
C GLN A 240 6.57 5.43 6.81
N GLY A 241 7.66 4.70 6.50
CA GLY A 241 8.69 5.14 5.58
C GLY A 241 9.77 6.05 6.17
N TYR A 242 9.80 6.28 7.47
CA TYR A 242 10.82 7.12 8.10
C TYR A 242 12.23 6.54 7.98
N SER A 243 12.40 5.22 8.07
CA SER A 243 13.66 4.49 7.84
C SER A 243 14.20 4.67 6.42
N LEU A 244 13.33 4.97 5.46
CA LEU A 244 13.65 5.20 4.05
C LEU A 244 13.78 6.69 3.70
N HIS A 245 13.76 7.59 4.70
CA HIS A 245 13.68 9.05 4.48
C HIS A 245 12.52 9.47 3.56
N SER A 246 11.47 8.65 3.51
CA SER A 246 10.26 8.85 2.70
C SER A 246 9.00 8.82 3.56
N PRO A 247 8.82 9.79 4.47
CA PRO A 247 7.72 9.80 5.41
C PRO A 247 6.37 9.77 4.68
N SER A 248 5.53 8.84 5.09
CA SER A 248 4.24 8.56 4.47
C SER A 248 3.13 8.61 5.51
N GLU A 249 1.92 8.94 5.06
CA GLU A 249 0.73 9.03 5.89
C GLU A 249 -0.41 8.29 5.20
N ILE A 250 -0.91 7.24 5.84
CA ILE A 250 -1.95 6.35 5.33
C ILE A 250 -3.18 6.51 6.19
N PHE A 251 -4.31 6.87 5.59
CA PHE A 251 -5.60 6.98 6.26
C PHE A 251 -6.38 5.68 6.09
N VAL A 252 -6.96 5.20 7.17
CA VAL A 252 -7.89 4.05 7.12
C VAL A 252 -9.18 4.42 7.80
N ASN A 253 -10.30 4.28 7.07
CA ASN A 253 -11.64 4.51 7.59
C ASN A 253 -12.38 3.16 7.62
N LEU A 254 -12.88 2.79 8.80
CA LEU A 254 -13.72 1.63 9.00
C LEU A 254 -15.18 2.06 9.05
N VAL A 255 -16.04 1.31 8.39
CA VAL A 255 -17.50 1.41 8.59
C VAL A 255 -17.91 0.27 9.50
N ILE A 256 -18.49 0.62 10.63
CA ILE A 256 -18.85 -0.32 11.67
C ILE A 256 -20.38 -0.46 11.73
N SER A 257 -20.86 -1.70 11.77
CA SER A 257 -22.27 -2.02 11.90
C SER A 257 -22.79 -1.72 13.31
N ASN A 258 -24.13 -1.72 13.43
CA ASN A 258 -24.78 -1.65 14.74
C ASN A 258 -24.49 -2.87 15.64
N LYS A 259 -23.94 -3.96 15.07
CA LYS A 259 -23.51 -5.16 15.80
C LYS A 259 -22.03 -5.15 16.15
N ASP A 260 -21.37 -4.01 15.95
CA ASP A 260 -19.94 -3.86 16.23
C ASP A 260 -19.01 -4.66 15.31
N GLU A 261 -19.45 -4.94 14.07
CA GLU A 261 -18.70 -5.66 13.06
C GLU A 261 -18.15 -4.69 11.99
N ILE A 262 -16.97 -4.97 11.46
CA ILE A 262 -16.39 -4.19 10.37
C ILE A 262 -17.10 -4.55 9.07
N GLU A 263 -17.90 -3.62 8.53
CA GLU A 263 -18.62 -3.80 7.27
C GLU A 263 -17.79 -3.40 6.06
N LYS A 264 -17.03 -2.30 6.17
CA LYS A 264 -16.18 -1.80 5.08
C LYS A 264 -14.88 -1.23 5.60
N VAL A 265 -13.86 -1.35 4.78
CA VAL A 265 -12.51 -0.82 5.01
C VAL A 265 -12.16 0.07 3.82
N TYR A 266 -11.83 1.32 4.09
CA TYR A 266 -11.32 2.25 3.09
C TYR A 266 -9.89 2.63 3.46
N VAL A 267 -8.99 2.45 2.52
CA VAL A 267 -7.59 2.88 2.66
C VAL A 267 -7.35 4.03 1.71
N GLY A 268 -6.74 5.08 2.19
CA GLY A 268 -6.50 6.27 1.41
C GLY A 268 -5.27 7.04 1.81
N GLY A 269 -4.97 8.05 1.02
CA GLY A 269 -3.86 8.96 1.25
C GLY A 269 -3.86 10.11 0.28
N LYS A 270 -2.98 11.07 0.55
CA LYS A 270 -2.70 12.15 -0.38
C LYS A 270 -1.62 11.73 -1.35
N GLY A 271 -1.74 12.21 -2.57
CA GLY A 271 -0.69 12.05 -3.56
C GLY A 271 -0.31 13.41 -4.16
N TYR A 272 0.87 13.51 -4.69
CA TYR A 272 1.28 14.72 -5.41
C TYR A 272 2.06 14.38 -6.67
N TYR A 273 1.95 15.26 -7.65
CA TYR A 273 2.74 15.25 -8.87
C TYR A 273 4.21 15.56 -8.54
N CYS A 274 5.13 14.72 -8.98
CA CYS A 274 6.56 14.90 -8.81
C CYS A 274 7.19 15.56 -10.06
N GLU A 275 7.02 14.90 -11.21
CA GLU A 275 7.63 15.30 -12.48
C GLU A 275 6.97 14.57 -13.66
N MET A 276 7.28 15.00 -14.87
CA MET A 276 6.98 14.30 -16.11
C MET A 276 8.29 13.96 -16.82
N GLN A 277 8.37 12.76 -17.36
CA GLN A 277 9.51 12.24 -18.11
C GLN A 277 9.05 11.82 -19.51
N GLU A 278 9.88 12.09 -20.53
CA GLU A 278 9.69 11.55 -21.87
C GLU A 278 10.58 10.33 -22.05
N LEU A 279 9.99 9.18 -22.35
CA LEU A 279 10.70 7.93 -22.57
C LEU A 279 10.63 7.53 -24.04
N SER A 280 11.78 7.23 -24.64
CA SER A 280 11.85 6.69 -25.99
C SER A 280 11.85 5.17 -25.97
N LEU A 281 10.78 4.56 -26.50
CA LEU A 281 10.72 3.12 -26.76
C LEU A 281 11.43 2.80 -28.07
N LYS A 282 12.40 1.91 -27.99
CA LYS A 282 13.14 1.38 -29.14
C LYS A 282 12.35 0.31 -29.87
#